data_99b5fd877633ab7a5d9bfd8586bc1cf9
#
_entry.id   99b5fd877633ab7a5d9bfd8586bc1cf9
#
_cell.length_a   1.000
_cell.length_b   1.000
_cell.length_c   1.000
_cell.angle_alpha   90.00
_cell.angle_beta   90.00
_cell.angle_gamma   90.00
#
_symmetry.space_group_name_H-M   'P 1'
#
loop_
_entity.id
_entity.type
_entity.pdbx_description
1 polymer ?
#
loop_
_entity_poly.entity_id
_entity_poly.type
_entity_poly.pdbx_seq_one_letter_code
_entity_poly.pdbx_strand_id
1 'polypeptide(L)' 'MTPSSTLNQVPLLQWHRIAAQGAGHPRLQELGFLPLENVRVLQRSWLPGGALVVQVGDAVFGLRPDEAAQVPVQPVAA' A
#
# COMPACT_ATOMS: atom_id res chain seq x y z
N MET A 1 -20.80 -4.46 -2.28
CA MET A 1 -19.54 -4.20 -3.01
C MET A 1 -18.60 -3.41 -2.11
N THR A 2 -17.44 -3.93 -1.84
CA THR A 2 -16.46 -3.22 -1.02
C THR A 2 -15.73 -2.21 -1.90
N PRO A 3 -15.75 -0.91 -1.55
CA PRO A 3 -15.02 0.05 -2.36
C PRO A 3 -13.52 -0.25 -2.28
N SER A 4 -12.88 -0.23 -3.44
CA SER A 4 -11.44 -0.36 -3.49
C SER A 4 -10.80 0.99 -3.12
N SER A 5 -9.76 0.92 -2.32
CA SER A 5 -8.96 2.09 -1.95
C SER A 5 -7.56 1.92 -2.48
N THR A 6 -6.78 2.97 -2.41
CA THR A 6 -5.37 2.88 -2.69
C THR A 6 -4.57 3.10 -1.41
N LEU A 7 -3.32 2.63 -1.41
CA LEU A 7 -2.51 2.59 -0.20
C LEU A 7 -2.28 3.97 0.42
N ASN A 8 -2.31 5.03 -0.39
CA ASN A 8 -2.15 6.39 0.12
C ASN A 8 -3.37 6.91 0.88
N GLN A 9 -4.48 6.18 0.88
CA GLN A 9 -5.75 6.61 1.47
C GLN A 9 -6.13 5.85 2.74
N VAL A 10 -5.40 4.80 3.09
CA VAL A 10 -5.77 3.93 4.20
C VAL A 10 -5.26 4.47 5.53
N PRO A 11 -5.92 4.15 6.66
CA PRO A 11 -5.46 4.55 7.98
C PRO A 11 -4.10 3.91 8.31
N LEU A 12 -3.35 4.59 9.19
CA LEU A 12 -2.08 4.07 9.68
C LEU A 12 -2.28 2.77 10.46
N LEU A 13 -1.32 1.87 10.33
CA LEU A 13 -1.20 0.65 11.14
C LEU A 13 -2.32 -0.35 10.97
N GLN A 14 -3.19 -0.14 9.99
CA GLN A 14 -4.27 -1.06 9.70
C GLN A 14 -3.89 -1.95 8.51
N TRP A 15 -3.89 -3.25 8.72
CA TRP A 15 -3.57 -4.18 7.66
C TRP A 15 -4.63 -4.16 6.56
N HIS A 16 -4.14 -4.15 5.34
CA HIS A 16 -4.95 -4.30 4.13
C HIS A 16 -4.30 -5.37 3.27
N ARG A 17 -5.01 -5.79 2.24
CA ARG A 17 -4.51 -6.76 1.26
C ARG A 17 -4.44 -6.08 -0.09
N ILE A 18 -3.32 -6.29 -0.80
CA ILE A 18 -3.21 -5.78 -2.16
C ILE A 18 -4.24 -6.47 -3.01
N ALA A 19 -4.95 -5.69 -3.85
CA ALA A 19 -6.01 -6.23 -4.69
C ALA A 19 -5.47 -7.23 -5.70
N ALA A 20 -6.35 -8.04 -6.26
CA ALA A 20 -5.98 -9.16 -7.14
C ALA A 20 -5.19 -8.71 -8.38
N GLN A 21 -5.38 -7.48 -8.84
CA GLN A 21 -4.63 -6.95 -9.98
C GLN A 21 -3.19 -6.55 -9.62
N GLY A 22 -2.86 -6.47 -8.32
CA GLY A 22 -1.54 -6.04 -7.88
C GLY A 22 -1.29 -4.55 -8.06
N ALA A 23 -0.05 -4.13 -7.80
CA ALA A 23 0.35 -2.74 -7.97
C ALA A 23 0.39 -2.38 -9.45
N GLY A 24 0.06 -1.12 -9.74
CA GLY A 24 -0.03 -0.62 -11.12
C GLY A 24 1.30 -0.27 -11.77
N HIS A 25 2.43 -0.62 -11.17
CA HIS A 25 3.75 -0.29 -11.67
C HIS A 25 4.70 -1.48 -11.52
N PRO A 26 5.44 -1.87 -12.57
CA PRO A 26 6.34 -3.02 -12.51
C PRO A 26 7.37 -2.95 -11.40
N ARG A 27 7.92 -1.76 -11.12
CA ARG A 27 8.88 -1.58 -10.06
C ARG A 27 8.31 -1.95 -8.69
N LEU A 28 7.06 -1.57 -8.45
CA LEU A 28 6.40 -1.90 -7.18
C LEU A 28 6.19 -3.41 -7.06
N GLN A 29 5.85 -4.06 -8.15
CA GLN A 29 5.71 -5.51 -8.16
C GLN A 29 7.04 -6.18 -7.83
N GLU A 30 8.13 -5.68 -8.37
CA GLU A 30 9.48 -6.21 -8.07
C GLU A 30 9.85 -6.05 -6.61
N LEU A 31 9.36 -5.01 -5.95
CA LEU A 31 9.60 -4.78 -4.54
C LEU A 31 8.76 -5.66 -3.62
N GLY A 32 7.77 -6.38 -4.18
CA GLY A 32 6.94 -7.28 -3.40
C GLY A 32 5.48 -6.85 -3.24
N PHE A 33 5.06 -5.77 -3.91
CA PHE A 33 3.66 -5.33 -3.87
C PHE A 33 2.82 -6.19 -4.81
N LEU A 34 2.74 -7.47 -4.47
CA LEU A 34 2.12 -8.50 -5.29
C LEU A 34 0.66 -8.70 -4.92
N PRO A 35 -0.14 -9.27 -5.83
CA PRO A 35 -1.55 -9.54 -5.55
C PRO A 35 -1.73 -10.31 -4.24
N LEU A 36 -2.71 -9.90 -3.44
CA LEU A 36 -3.13 -10.55 -2.21
C LEU A 36 -2.11 -10.53 -1.08
N GLU A 37 -1.01 -9.82 -1.24
CA GLU A 37 -0.03 -9.65 -0.17
C GLU A 37 -0.55 -8.68 0.88
N ASN A 38 -0.23 -8.94 2.15
CA ASN A 38 -0.61 -8.05 3.24
C ASN A 38 0.26 -6.80 3.26
N VAL A 39 -0.38 -5.65 3.49
CA VAL A 39 0.32 -4.36 3.44
C VAL A 39 -0.30 -3.42 4.48
N ARG A 40 0.54 -2.58 5.06
CA ARG A 40 0.05 -1.50 5.94
C ARG A 40 0.98 -0.31 5.88
N VAL A 41 0.44 0.87 6.16
CA VAL A 41 1.21 2.11 6.26
C VAL A 41 1.64 2.27 7.71
N LEU A 42 2.93 2.33 7.95
CA LEU A 42 3.49 2.46 9.29
C LEU A 42 3.59 3.92 9.72
N GLN A 43 3.85 4.81 8.78
CA GLN A 43 4.08 6.20 9.08
C GLN A 43 3.85 7.05 7.84
N ARG A 44 3.34 8.26 8.03
CA ARG A 44 3.23 9.26 6.97
C ARG A 44 4.07 10.46 7.36
N SER A 45 4.75 11.05 6.36
CA SER A 45 5.40 12.34 6.58
C SER A 45 4.33 13.43 6.71
N TRP A 46 4.52 14.35 7.65
CA TRP A 46 3.66 15.52 7.79
C TRP A 46 3.97 16.59 6.74
N LEU A 47 5.10 16.46 6.04
CA LEU A 47 5.47 17.39 4.97
C LEU A 47 4.64 17.13 3.72
N PRO A 48 4.18 18.19 3.02
CA PRO A 48 3.49 17.99 1.75
C PRO A 48 4.35 17.19 0.78
N GLY A 49 3.76 16.18 0.14
CA GLY A 49 4.49 15.33 -0.79
C GLY A 49 5.47 14.37 -0.15
N GLY A 50 5.44 14.26 1.19
CA GLY A 50 6.35 13.39 1.92
C GLY A 50 6.09 11.91 1.74
N ALA A 51 7.15 11.11 1.90
CA ALA A 51 7.07 9.67 1.71
C ALA A 51 6.24 8.98 2.79
N LEU A 52 5.61 7.87 2.42
CA LEU A 52 4.97 6.96 3.34
C LEU A 52 5.95 5.82 3.65
N VAL A 53 6.01 5.40 4.90
CA VAL A 53 6.73 4.18 5.28
C VAL A 53 5.71 3.06 5.31
N VAL A 54 5.91 2.04 4.47
CA VAL A 54 4.95 0.96 4.32
C VAL A 54 5.62 -0.38 4.57
N GLN A 55 4.84 -1.32 5.11
CA GLN A 55 5.26 -2.70 5.29
C GLN A 55 4.45 -3.57 4.36
N VAL A 56 5.14 -4.38 3.55
CA VAL A 56 4.53 -5.40 2.71
C VAL A 56 5.16 -6.74 3.06
N GLY A 57 4.33 -7.68 3.52
CA GLY A 57 4.87 -8.90 4.10
C GLY A 57 5.81 -8.57 5.25
N ASP A 58 7.05 -9.01 5.17
CA ASP A 58 8.08 -8.74 6.18
C ASP A 58 9.01 -7.57 5.80
N ALA A 59 8.82 -6.98 4.64
CA ALA A 59 9.70 -5.92 4.14
C ALA A 59 9.11 -4.54 4.43
N VAL A 60 9.98 -3.55 4.60
CA VAL A 60 9.59 -2.16 4.86
C VAL A 60 10.23 -1.28 3.81
N PHE A 61 9.41 -0.42 3.20
CA PHE A 61 9.85 0.48 2.13
C PHE A 61 9.33 1.89 2.34
N GLY A 62 10.04 2.88 1.80
CA GLY A 62 9.51 4.23 1.65
C GLY A 62 8.90 4.39 0.26
N LEU A 63 7.65 4.85 0.20
CA LEU A 63 6.97 5.15 -1.06
C LEU A 63 6.59 6.60 -1.12
N ARG A 64 6.64 7.18 -2.33
CA ARG A 64 6.04 8.49 -2.57
C ARG A 64 4.52 8.35 -2.60
N PRO A 65 3.78 9.43 -2.30
CA PRO A 65 2.32 9.37 -2.37
C PRO A 65 1.78 8.93 -3.73
N ASP A 66 2.42 9.36 -4.83
CA ASP A 66 2.02 8.96 -6.18
C ASP A 66 2.27 7.47 -6.44
N GLU A 67 3.33 6.90 -5.85
CA GLU A 67 3.58 5.47 -5.93
C GLU A 67 2.54 4.70 -5.12
N ALA A 68 2.25 5.15 -3.91
CA ALA A 68 1.23 4.52 -3.07
C ALA A 68 -0.16 4.58 -3.70
N ALA A 69 -0.43 5.63 -4.47
CA ALA A 69 -1.70 5.74 -5.19
C ALA A 69 -1.85 4.69 -6.29
N GLN A 70 -0.78 4.00 -6.67
CA GLN A 70 -0.82 2.93 -7.66
C GLN A 70 -0.95 1.54 -7.04
N VAL A 71 -1.11 1.47 -5.74
CA VAL A 71 -1.29 0.19 -5.03
C VAL A 71 -2.75 0.08 -4.59
N PRO A 72 -3.59 -0.60 -5.38
CA PRO A 72 -4.97 -0.81 -4.98
C PRO A 72 -5.03 -1.84 -3.85
N VAL A 73 -5.80 -1.53 -2.82
CA VAL A 73 -5.92 -2.38 -1.65
C VAL A 73 -7.37 -2.58 -1.27
N GLN A 74 -7.62 -3.62 -0.50
CA GLN A 74 -8.94 -3.94 0.03
C GLN A 74 -8.79 -4.31 1.50
N PRO A 75 -9.85 -4.13 2.31
CA PRO A 75 -9.80 -4.53 3.70
C PRO A 75 -9.53 -6.01 3.84
N VAL A 76 -8.78 -6.37 4.88
CA VAL A 76 -8.61 -7.77 5.24
C VAL A 76 -9.91 -8.21 5.88
N ALA A 77 -10.50 -9.29 5.37
CA ALA A 77 -11.74 -9.83 5.94
C ALA A 77 -11.48 -10.33 7.36
N ALA A 78 -12.34 -9.93 8.27
CA ALA A 78 -12.26 -10.37 9.64
C ALA A 78 -12.73 -11.82 9.78
#